data_601a5d0dd08eea8453b69d435b4455c8
#
_entry.id   601a5d0dd08eea8453b69d435b4455c8
#
_cell.length_a   1.000
_cell.length_b   1.000
_cell.length_c   1.000
_cell.angle_alpha   90.00
_cell.angle_beta   90.00
_cell.angle_gamma   90.00
#
_symmetry.space_group_name_H-M   'P 1'
#
loop_
_entity.id
_entity.type
_entity.pdbx_description
1 polymer ?
#
loop_
_entity_poly.entity_id
_entity_poly.type
_entity_poly.pdbx_seq_one_letter_code
_entity_poly.pdbx_strand_id
1 'polypeptide(L)'
;MEIKNKKKKKTVHTTEKVQELINEKLVLVFLIFEIELTRHFNEEVSEAILGNKDLNSFKDALFKRNIIEKKKIDLDYLVNNTEYSKQILAEIESLNKTHLKGLNIEEKRVLLRHILDNLKIPILKKEAAVIKKKILEAEDDEKQSAQVNKYNEILKEIKIIQNKELE
;
A
#
# COMPACT_ATOMS: atom_id res chain seq x y z
N MET A 1 -0.21 34.52 -12.40
CA MET A 1 -0.23 33.13 -12.96
C MET A 1 0.42 32.09 -12.07
N GLU A 2 1.43 32.38 -11.29
CA GLU A 2 2.11 31.43 -10.40
C GLU A 2 1.27 30.91 -9.22
N ILE A 3 0.32 31.72 -8.72
CA ILE A 3 -0.51 31.36 -7.55
C ILE A 3 -1.53 30.27 -7.87
N LYS A 4 -2.03 30.18 -9.09
CA LYS A 4 -3.00 29.16 -9.53
C LYS A 4 -2.34 27.77 -9.67
N ASN A 5 -1.08 27.72 -10.07
CA ASN A 5 -0.34 26.47 -10.22
C ASN A 5 0.09 25.85 -8.88
N LYS A 6 0.39 26.67 -7.87
CA LYS A 6 0.70 26.17 -6.51
C LYS A 6 -0.53 25.55 -5.82
N LYS A 7 -1.72 26.11 -6.04
CA LYS A 7 -2.96 25.55 -5.47
C LYS A 7 -3.34 24.22 -6.12
N LYS A 8 -3.16 24.06 -7.43
CA LYS A 8 -3.41 22.78 -8.12
C LYS A 8 -2.45 21.68 -7.68
N LYS A 9 -1.15 21.96 -7.49
CA LYS A 9 -0.18 20.98 -6.98
C LYS A 9 -0.48 20.54 -5.55
N LYS A 10 -0.91 21.42 -4.67
CA LYS A 10 -1.32 21.10 -3.30
C LYS A 10 -2.56 20.21 -3.27
N THR A 11 -3.55 20.46 -4.12
CA THR A 11 -4.80 19.69 -4.17
C THR A 11 -4.57 18.28 -4.69
N VAL A 12 -3.75 18.09 -5.74
CA VAL A 12 -3.36 16.80 -6.29
C VAL A 12 -2.58 15.98 -5.26
N HIS A 13 -1.60 16.59 -4.57
CA HIS A 13 -0.80 15.91 -3.54
C HIS A 13 -1.65 15.49 -2.33
N THR A 14 -2.64 16.29 -1.93
CA THR A 14 -3.58 15.97 -0.85
C THR A 14 -4.49 14.81 -1.24
N THR A 15 -4.98 14.77 -2.48
CA THR A 15 -5.82 13.69 -3.01
C THR A 15 -5.05 12.37 -3.09
N GLU A 16 -3.80 12.38 -3.54
CA GLU A 16 -2.93 11.19 -3.57
C GLU A 16 -2.68 10.63 -2.16
N LYS A 17 -2.39 11.48 -1.17
CA LYS A 17 -2.20 11.07 0.23
C LYS A 17 -3.47 10.48 0.84
N VAL A 18 -4.63 11.04 0.55
CA VAL A 18 -5.92 10.51 1.01
C VAL A 18 -6.17 9.12 0.40
N GLN A 19 -5.89 8.94 -0.89
CA GLN A 19 -6.04 7.66 -1.57
C GLN A 19 -5.04 6.61 -1.04
N GLU A 20 -3.79 6.99 -0.78
CA GLU A 20 -2.79 6.11 -0.15
C GLU A 20 -3.28 5.63 1.22
N LEU A 21 -3.83 6.51 2.03
CA LEU A 21 -4.35 6.17 3.35
C LEU A 21 -5.56 5.23 3.27
N ILE A 22 -6.45 5.44 2.30
CA ILE A 22 -7.56 4.53 2.02
C ILE A 22 -7.05 3.16 1.61
N ASN A 23 -6.06 3.09 0.72
CA ASN A 23 -5.45 1.84 0.28
C ASN A 23 -4.80 1.07 1.45
N GLU A 24 -4.12 1.77 2.34
CA GLU A 24 -3.54 1.19 3.55
C GLU A 24 -4.62 0.56 4.45
N LYS A 25 -5.71 1.27 4.69
CA LYS A 25 -6.84 0.77 5.48
C LYS A 25 -7.56 -0.39 4.80
N LEU A 26 -7.63 -0.39 3.47
CA LEU A 26 -8.24 -1.49 2.70
C LEU A 26 -7.45 -2.81 2.85
N VAL A 27 -6.14 -2.76 2.99
CA VAL A 27 -5.35 -3.96 3.32
C VAL A 27 -5.83 -4.57 4.64
N LEU A 28 -6.11 -3.74 5.65
CA LEU A 28 -6.65 -4.19 6.93
C LEU A 28 -8.06 -4.76 6.78
N VAL A 29 -8.88 -4.15 5.93
CA VAL A 29 -10.22 -4.67 5.60
C VAL A 29 -10.14 -6.08 5.03
N PHE A 30 -9.26 -6.32 4.07
CA PHE A 30 -9.04 -7.65 3.50
C PHE A 30 -8.54 -8.66 4.53
N LEU A 31 -7.63 -8.27 5.40
CA LEU A 31 -7.11 -9.13 6.47
C LEU A 31 -8.18 -9.53 7.49
N ILE A 32 -9.15 -8.68 7.73
CA ILE A 32 -10.21 -8.92 8.71
C ILE A 32 -11.40 -9.64 8.10
N PHE A 33 -11.89 -9.17 6.96
CA PHE A 33 -13.17 -9.62 6.38
C PHE A 33 -13.03 -10.62 5.24
N GLU A 34 -11.87 -10.66 4.57
CA GLU A 34 -11.63 -11.50 3.39
C GLU A 34 -10.37 -12.37 3.57
N ILE A 35 -10.33 -13.10 4.68
CA ILE A 35 -9.14 -13.84 5.09
C ILE A 35 -8.74 -14.95 4.10
N GLU A 36 -9.72 -15.66 3.53
CA GLU A 36 -9.45 -16.74 2.57
C GLU A 36 -8.79 -16.21 1.30
N LEU A 37 -9.30 -15.08 0.79
CA LEU A 37 -8.70 -14.42 -0.35
C LEU A 37 -7.30 -13.88 -0.03
N THR A 38 -7.14 -13.29 1.14
CA THR A 38 -5.86 -12.71 1.59
C THR A 38 -4.77 -13.78 1.74
N ARG A 39 -5.13 -15.01 2.10
CA ARG A 39 -4.19 -16.13 2.17
C ARG A 39 -3.55 -16.45 0.83
N HIS A 40 -4.23 -16.23 -0.29
CA HIS A 40 -3.65 -16.40 -1.63
C HIS A 40 -2.63 -15.32 -1.98
N PHE A 41 -2.60 -14.21 -1.25
CA PHE A 41 -1.68 -13.09 -1.41
C PHE A 41 -0.75 -12.92 -0.19
N ASN A 42 -0.49 -14.01 0.53
CA ASN A 42 0.23 -13.94 1.80
C ASN A 42 1.62 -13.31 1.70
N GLU A 43 2.37 -13.61 0.65
CA GLU A 43 3.70 -13.04 0.44
C GLU A 43 3.62 -11.54 0.20
N GLU A 44 2.77 -11.12 -0.74
CA GLU A 44 2.59 -9.71 -1.08
C GLU A 44 2.05 -8.88 0.09
N VAL A 45 1.14 -9.43 0.87
CA VAL A 45 0.61 -8.76 2.07
C VAL A 45 1.67 -8.67 3.18
N SER A 46 2.46 -9.73 3.35
CA SER A 46 3.58 -9.74 4.30
C SER A 46 4.63 -8.68 3.97
N GLU A 47 4.95 -8.55 2.69
CA GLU A 47 5.96 -7.60 2.19
C GLU A 47 5.44 -6.16 2.10
N ALA A 48 4.12 -5.97 2.07
CA ALA A 48 3.52 -4.63 1.99
C ALA A 48 3.88 -3.80 3.22
N ILE A 49 4.44 -2.62 2.98
CA ILE A 49 4.77 -1.66 4.03
C ILE A 49 3.80 -0.49 3.95
N LEU A 50 3.05 -0.28 5.03
CA LEU A 50 2.15 0.85 5.15
C LEU A 50 2.95 2.08 5.63
N GLY A 51 2.68 3.24 5.02
CA GLY A 51 3.37 4.47 5.36
C GLY A 51 3.06 4.98 6.77
N ASN A 52 1.84 4.74 7.25
CA ASN A 52 1.47 5.00 8.63
C ASN A 52 2.00 3.88 9.53
N LYS A 53 2.87 4.23 10.48
CA LYS A 53 3.54 3.26 11.36
C LYS A 53 2.55 2.44 12.21
N ASP A 54 1.52 3.08 12.72
CA ASP A 54 0.52 2.42 13.55
C ASP A 54 -0.31 1.42 12.74
N LEU A 55 -0.74 1.82 11.54
CA LEU A 55 -1.44 0.92 10.62
C LEU A 55 -0.54 -0.25 10.20
N ASN A 56 0.74 -0.01 9.98
CA ASN A 56 1.69 -1.06 9.62
C ASN A 56 1.89 -2.07 10.76
N SER A 57 2.03 -1.60 11.98
CA SER A 57 2.12 -2.47 13.16
C SER A 57 0.84 -3.29 13.35
N PHE A 58 -0.31 -2.70 13.11
CA PHE A 58 -1.59 -3.39 13.15
C PHE A 58 -1.72 -4.45 12.05
N LYS A 59 -1.29 -4.11 10.82
CA LYS A 59 -1.21 -5.06 9.71
C LYS A 59 -0.36 -6.29 10.08
N ASP A 60 0.82 -6.07 10.63
CA ASP A 60 1.74 -7.15 11.00
C ASP A 60 1.15 -8.04 12.09
N ALA A 61 0.49 -7.45 13.09
CA ALA A 61 -0.20 -8.18 14.14
C ALA A 61 -1.37 -9.01 13.61
N LEU A 62 -2.19 -8.47 12.73
CA LEU A 62 -3.29 -9.17 12.07
C LEU A 62 -2.78 -10.30 11.17
N PHE A 63 -1.74 -10.04 10.40
CA PHE A 63 -1.12 -11.02 9.52
C PHE A 63 -0.60 -12.21 10.31
N LYS A 64 0.14 -11.95 11.38
CA LYS A 64 0.66 -13.00 12.27
C LYS A 64 -0.46 -13.86 12.84
N ARG A 65 -1.51 -13.23 13.37
CA ARG A 65 -2.64 -13.93 13.99
C ARG A 65 -3.44 -14.75 12.98
N ASN A 66 -3.76 -14.16 11.85
CA ASN A 66 -4.70 -14.75 10.88
C ASN A 66 -4.06 -15.73 9.92
N ILE A 67 -2.88 -15.38 9.43
CA ILE A 67 -2.21 -16.15 8.38
C ILE A 67 -1.24 -17.15 8.98
N ILE A 68 -0.38 -16.74 9.90
CA ILE A 68 0.65 -17.60 10.50
C ILE A 68 0.04 -18.52 11.55
N GLU A 69 -0.67 -17.97 12.53
CA GLU A 69 -1.26 -18.73 13.64
C GLU A 69 -2.63 -19.33 13.29
N LYS A 70 -3.25 -18.91 12.20
CA LYS A 70 -4.58 -19.35 11.73
C LYS A 70 -5.69 -19.22 12.77
N LYS A 71 -5.57 -18.23 13.65
CA LYS A 71 -6.59 -17.93 14.65
C LYS A 71 -7.68 -17.07 14.02
N LYS A 72 -8.93 -17.33 14.41
CA LYS A 72 -10.07 -16.54 13.96
C LYS A 72 -10.01 -15.13 14.54
N ILE A 73 -10.27 -14.10 13.72
CA ILE A 73 -10.40 -12.74 14.19
C ILE A 73 -11.77 -12.55 14.83
N ASP A 74 -11.75 -12.10 16.07
CA ASP A 74 -12.91 -11.59 16.76
C ASP A 74 -12.76 -10.05 16.84
N LEU A 75 -13.74 -9.31 16.31
CA LEU A 75 -13.75 -7.85 16.38
C LEU A 75 -13.77 -7.37 17.83
N ASP A 76 -14.48 -8.07 18.72
CA ASP A 76 -14.49 -7.77 20.16
C ASP A 76 -13.09 -7.91 20.77
N TYR A 77 -12.34 -8.91 20.34
CA TYR A 77 -10.95 -9.08 20.76
C TYR A 77 -10.09 -7.91 20.30
N LEU A 78 -10.24 -7.47 19.06
CA LEU A 78 -9.50 -6.32 18.52
C LEU A 78 -9.81 -5.04 19.28
N VAL A 79 -11.07 -4.77 19.58
CA VAL A 79 -11.49 -3.60 20.35
C VAL A 79 -10.87 -3.59 21.75
N ASN A 80 -10.78 -4.75 22.39
CA ASN A 80 -10.34 -4.87 23.79
C ASN A 80 -8.82 -5.02 23.95
N ASN A 81 -8.11 -5.50 22.92
CA ASN A 81 -6.70 -5.87 23.04
C ASN A 81 -5.77 -5.09 22.11
N THR A 82 -6.26 -4.09 21.39
CA THR A 82 -5.44 -3.20 20.60
C THR A 82 -5.52 -1.77 21.14
N GLU A 83 -4.41 -1.05 21.02
CA GLU A 83 -4.35 0.39 21.33
C GLU A 83 -5.15 1.23 20.31
N TYR A 84 -5.70 0.57 19.28
CA TYR A 84 -6.45 1.23 18.24
C TYR A 84 -7.82 1.65 18.74
N SER A 85 -8.12 2.91 18.51
CA SER A 85 -9.39 3.50 18.87
C SER A 85 -10.54 2.79 18.15
N LYS A 86 -11.68 2.71 18.82
CA LYS A 86 -12.95 2.28 18.23
C LYS A 86 -13.24 3.00 16.90
N GLN A 87 -12.70 4.21 16.74
CA GLN A 87 -12.82 5.02 15.53
C GLN A 87 -12.16 4.35 14.31
N ILE A 88 -10.94 3.83 14.44
CA ILE A 88 -10.25 3.15 13.32
C ILE A 88 -11.01 1.89 12.92
N LEU A 89 -11.49 1.11 13.88
CA LEU A 89 -12.28 -0.09 13.59
C LEU A 89 -13.61 0.27 12.91
N ALA A 90 -14.25 1.35 13.32
CA ALA A 90 -15.46 1.86 12.66
C ALA A 90 -15.19 2.31 11.22
N GLU A 91 -14.06 2.96 10.97
CA GLU A 91 -13.62 3.35 9.62
C GLU A 91 -13.37 2.11 8.73
N ILE A 92 -12.71 1.08 9.28
CA ILE A 92 -12.47 -0.19 8.58
C ILE A 92 -13.78 -0.88 8.22
N GLU A 93 -14.74 -0.95 9.15
CA GLU A 93 -16.08 -1.47 8.87
C GLU A 93 -16.80 -0.68 7.79
N SER A 94 -16.73 0.64 7.85
CA SER A 94 -17.31 1.53 6.84
C SER A 94 -16.71 1.30 5.46
N LEU A 95 -15.39 1.16 5.37
CA LEU A 95 -14.69 0.86 4.12
C LEU A 95 -15.08 -0.51 3.55
N ASN A 96 -15.28 -1.51 4.40
CA ASN A 96 -15.78 -2.80 3.97
C ASN A 96 -17.15 -2.67 3.31
N LYS A 97 -18.05 -1.93 3.92
CA LYS A 97 -19.41 -1.70 3.37
C LYS A 97 -19.39 -0.88 2.07
N THR A 98 -18.52 0.10 1.96
CA THR A 98 -18.49 1.01 0.81
C THR A 98 -17.69 0.48 -0.37
N HIS A 99 -16.62 -0.27 -0.14
CA HIS A 99 -15.68 -0.71 -1.19
C HIS A 99 -15.80 -2.19 -1.55
N LEU A 100 -16.14 -3.07 -0.61
CA LEU A 100 -16.19 -4.51 -0.85
C LEU A 100 -17.60 -5.08 -1.00
N LYS A 101 -18.58 -4.47 -0.36
CA LYS A 101 -19.96 -4.95 -0.44
C LYS A 101 -20.47 -4.88 -1.88
N GLY A 102 -21.00 -5.98 -2.37
CA GLY A 102 -21.50 -6.09 -3.74
C GLY A 102 -20.48 -6.57 -4.77
N LEU A 103 -19.20 -6.66 -4.40
CA LEU A 103 -18.16 -7.22 -5.26
C LEU A 103 -18.18 -8.75 -5.20
N ASN A 104 -18.02 -9.40 -6.35
CA ASN A 104 -17.76 -10.84 -6.39
C ASN A 104 -16.29 -11.14 -6.04
N ILE A 105 -15.95 -12.43 -5.94
CA ILE A 105 -14.61 -12.83 -5.50
C ILE A 105 -13.50 -12.41 -6.49
N GLU A 106 -13.78 -12.43 -7.79
CA GLU A 106 -12.83 -11.99 -8.81
C GLU A 106 -12.59 -10.47 -8.76
N GLU A 107 -13.65 -9.71 -8.59
CA GLU A 107 -13.56 -8.25 -8.40
C GLU A 107 -12.77 -7.88 -7.15
N LYS A 108 -12.98 -8.59 -6.05
CA LYS A 108 -12.19 -8.43 -4.81
C LYS A 108 -10.73 -8.79 -5.02
N ARG A 109 -10.44 -9.84 -5.78
CA ARG A 109 -9.07 -10.26 -6.11
C ARG A 109 -8.35 -9.18 -6.91
N VAL A 110 -9.01 -8.64 -7.93
CA VAL A 110 -8.47 -7.54 -8.75
C VAL A 110 -8.22 -6.30 -7.90
N LEU A 111 -9.16 -5.95 -7.03
CA LEU A 111 -9.02 -4.81 -6.13
C LEU A 111 -7.83 -4.98 -5.16
N LEU A 112 -7.69 -6.15 -4.54
CA LEU A 112 -6.57 -6.41 -3.63
C LEU A 112 -5.22 -6.34 -4.35
N ARG A 113 -5.11 -6.91 -5.54
CA ARG A 113 -3.90 -6.81 -6.35
C ARG A 113 -3.55 -5.36 -6.69
N HIS A 114 -4.55 -4.59 -7.10
CA HIS A 114 -4.39 -3.17 -7.39
C HIS A 114 -3.90 -2.36 -6.17
N ILE A 115 -4.48 -2.62 -5.01
CA ILE A 115 -4.07 -1.98 -3.76
C ILE A 115 -2.61 -2.32 -3.41
N LEU A 116 -2.25 -3.60 -3.47
CA LEU A 116 -0.89 -4.05 -3.16
C LEU A 116 0.14 -3.50 -4.14
N ASP A 117 -0.18 -3.46 -5.43
CA ASP A 117 0.68 -2.86 -6.45
C ASP A 117 0.90 -1.36 -6.19
N ASN A 118 -0.16 -0.64 -5.86
CA ASN A 118 -0.08 0.79 -5.57
C ASN A 118 0.70 1.12 -4.29
N LEU A 119 0.68 0.24 -3.30
CA LEU A 119 1.49 0.41 -2.10
C LEU A 119 2.99 0.25 -2.37
N LYS A 120 3.38 -0.38 -3.47
CA LYS A 120 4.79 -0.48 -3.90
C LYS A 120 5.32 0.85 -4.46
N ILE A 121 4.47 1.69 -5.03
CA ILE A 121 4.89 2.93 -5.70
C ILE A 121 5.69 3.87 -4.80
N PRO A 122 5.25 4.21 -3.57
CA PRO A 122 6.06 5.04 -2.68
C PRO A 122 7.41 4.45 -2.33
N ILE A 123 7.49 3.14 -2.17
CA ILE A 123 8.73 2.41 -1.88
C ILE A 123 9.68 2.49 -3.07
N LEU A 124 9.18 2.21 -4.27
CA LEU A 124 9.94 2.29 -5.52
C LEU A 124 10.46 3.72 -5.78
N LYS A 125 9.64 4.72 -5.52
CA LYS A 125 10.06 6.13 -5.62
C LYS A 125 11.19 6.48 -4.66
N LYS A 126 11.16 5.98 -3.43
CA LYS A 126 12.24 6.15 -2.46
C LYS A 126 13.52 5.46 -2.90
N GLU A 127 13.43 4.24 -3.39
CA GLU A 127 14.57 3.51 -3.96
C GLU A 127 15.16 4.25 -5.16
N ALA A 128 14.34 4.74 -6.06
CA ALA A 128 14.77 5.54 -7.21
C ALA A 128 15.51 6.80 -6.78
N ALA A 129 15.03 7.50 -5.75
CA ALA A 129 15.69 8.70 -5.21
C ALA A 129 17.08 8.39 -4.63
N VAL A 130 17.21 7.27 -3.90
CA VAL A 130 18.49 6.80 -3.35
C VAL A 130 19.47 6.46 -4.47
N ILE A 131 19.01 5.75 -5.51
CA ILE A 131 19.86 5.38 -6.65
C ILE A 131 20.28 6.60 -7.46
N LYS A 132 19.37 7.55 -7.67
CA LYS A 132 19.68 8.83 -8.33
C LYS A 132 20.81 9.57 -7.62
N LYS A 133 20.79 9.58 -6.28
CA LYS A 133 21.87 10.17 -5.47
C LYS A 133 23.19 9.43 -5.67
N LYS A 134 23.17 8.09 -5.72
CA LYS A 134 24.35 7.26 -5.99
C LYS A 134 24.93 7.51 -7.40
N ILE A 135 24.09 7.75 -8.40
CA ILE A 135 24.53 8.11 -9.75
C ILE A 135 25.33 9.40 -9.73
N LEU A 136 24.86 10.41 -8.99
CA LEU A 136 25.56 11.70 -8.87
C LEU A 136 26.89 11.61 -8.10
N GLU A 137 27.01 10.65 -7.20
CA GLU A 137 28.19 10.43 -6.36
C GLU A 137 29.18 9.40 -6.96
N ALA A 138 28.83 8.72 -8.05
CA ALA A 138 29.67 7.69 -8.67
C ALA A 138 30.94 8.28 -9.27
N GLU A 139 32.09 7.69 -8.92
CA GLU A 139 33.42 8.16 -9.34
C GLU A 139 33.90 7.55 -10.66
N ASP A 140 33.33 6.41 -11.07
CA ASP A 140 33.70 5.75 -12.33
C ASP A 140 32.48 5.43 -13.20
N ASP A 141 32.73 5.32 -14.52
CA ASP A 141 31.68 5.12 -15.53
C ASP A 141 30.97 3.77 -15.42
N GLU A 142 31.67 2.72 -14.99
CA GLU A 142 31.07 1.40 -14.82
C GLU A 142 30.06 1.36 -13.68
N LYS A 143 30.42 1.93 -12.53
CA LYS A 143 29.51 2.04 -11.37
C LYS A 143 28.34 2.94 -11.70
N GLN A 144 28.58 4.05 -12.38
CA GLN A 144 27.53 4.96 -12.81
C GLN A 144 26.55 4.26 -13.77
N SER A 145 27.05 3.54 -14.75
CA SER A 145 26.24 2.80 -15.72
C SER A 145 25.37 1.73 -15.07
N ALA A 146 25.91 0.98 -14.10
CA ALA A 146 25.18 -0.02 -13.34
C ALA A 146 24.01 0.62 -12.53
N GLN A 147 24.27 1.78 -11.91
CA GLN A 147 23.22 2.48 -11.16
C GLN A 147 22.15 3.09 -12.07
N VAL A 148 22.53 3.61 -13.25
CA VAL A 148 21.57 4.11 -14.25
C VAL A 148 20.66 2.99 -14.72
N ASN A 149 21.17 1.79 -14.96
CA ASN A 149 20.35 0.64 -15.34
C ASN A 149 19.34 0.27 -14.25
N LYS A 150 19.75 0.22 -13.00
CA LYS A 150 18.85 -0.01 -11.85
C LYS A 150 17.76 1.06 -11.73
N TYR A 151 18.13 2.32 -11.91
CA TYR A 151 17.20 3.44 -11.88
C TYR A 151 16.13 3.30 -12.97
N ASN A 152 16.55 2.98 -14.19
CA ASN A 152 15.64 2.78 -15.32
C ASN A 152 14.70 1.59 -15.11
N GLU A 153 15.17 0.50 -14.52
CA GLU A 153 14.33 -0.66 -14.18
C GLU A 153 13.24 -0.29 -13.15
N ILE A 154 13.58 0.48 -12.13
CA ILE A 154 12.61 0.95 -11.13
C ILE A 154 11.57 1.87 -11.77
N LEU A 155 11.98 2.83 -12.61
CA LEU A 155 11.05 3.70 -13.33
C LEU A 155 10.12 2.92 -14.26
N LYS A 156 10.62 1.86 -14.88
CA LYS A 156 9.84 0.97 -15.72
C LYS A 156 8.77 0.23 -14.91
N GLU A 157 9.14 -0.28 -13.75
CA GLU A 157 8.21 -0.95 -12.85
C GLU A 157 7.11 -0.01 -12.36
N ILE A 158 7.45 1.21 -11.96
CA ILE A 158 6.47 2.25 -11.58
C ILE A 158 5.48 2.51 -12.74
N LYS A 159 5.97 2.66 -13.97
CA LYS A 159 5.11 2.86 -15.14
C LYS A 159 4.18 1.69 -15.40
N ILE A 160 4.65 0.47 -15.24
CA ILE A 160 3.83 -0.74 -15.43
C ILE A 160 2.68 -0.73 -14.42
N ILE A 161 2.95 -0.43 -13.16
CA ILE A 161 1.92 -0.33 -12.11
C ILE A 161 0.92 0.78 -12.44
N GLN A 162 1.39 1.97 -12.79
CA GLN A 162 0.52 3.11 -13.12
C GLN A 162 -0.32 2.88 -14.37
N ASN A 163 0.19 2.17 -15.37
CA ASN A 163 -0.56 1.88 -16.59
C ASN A 163 -1.66 0.84 -16.39
N LYS A 164 -1.52 -0.06 -15.42
CA LYS A 164 -2.59 -1.00 -15.06
C LYS A 164 -3.84 -0.30 -14.50
N GLU A 165 -3.69 0.89 -13.93
CA GLU A 165 -4.82 1.69 -13.44
C GLU A 165 -5.72 2.24 -14.56
N LEU A 166 -5.19 2.35 -15.77
CA LEU A 166 -5.89 2.90 -16.93
C LEU A 166 -6.65 1.84 -17.74
N GLU A 167 -6.44 0.58 -17.47
CA GLU A 167 -7.17 -0.54 -18.05
C GLU A 167 -8.35 -0.98 -17.17
#